data_a3b748910197e099b9eb0b19acbdad6c
#
_entry.id   a3b748910197e099b9eb0b19acbdad6c
#
_cell.length_a   1.000
_cell.length_b   1.000
_cell.length_c   1.000
_cell.angle_alpha   90.00
_cell.angle_beta   90.00
_cell.angle_gamma   90.00
#
_symmetry.space_group_name_H-M   'P 1'
#
loop_
_entity.id
_entity.type
_entity.pdbx_description
1 polymer ?
#
loop_
_entity_poly.entity_id
_entity_poly.type
_entity_poly.pdbx_seq_one_letter_code
_entity_poly.pdbx_strand_id
1 'polypeptide(L)'
;MSTAVLAGRPAAALVLPARFERVPVVAAVALLPWLAVLAACHETPWVVLDLLEFSALLSLDALLRRRSAAAGWAGGAVALLLAGDALADIACAGPGHAVLAALVMALGVELPLAVVCVLLGRAVLTPR
;
A
#
# COMPACT_ATOMS: atom_id res chain seq x y z
N MET A 1 3.38 40.23 -31.88
CA MET A 1 3.22 38.76 -31.86
C MET A 1 3.15 38.33 -30.41
N SER A 2 1.94 38.10 -29.91
CA SER A 2 1.72 37.67 -28.51
C SER A 2 1.83 36.14 -28.44
N THR A 3 2.89 35.66 -27.81
CA THR A 3 3.01 34.25 -27.41
C THR A 3 2.13 34.04 -26.18
N ALA A 4 0.93 33.48 -26.40
CA ALA A 4 0.10 32.99 -25.31
C ALA A 4 0.82 31.80 -24.66
N VAL A 5 1.38 32.04 -23.48
CA VAL A 5 1.86 30.98 -22.58
C VAL A 5 0.63 30.20 -22.14
N LEU A 6 0.46 29.01 -22.69
CA LEU A 6 -0.49 28.02 -22.16
C LEU A 6 0.00 27.63 -20.76
N ALA A 7 -0.48 28.36 -19.77
CA ALA A 7 -0.36 27.97 -18.38
C ALA A 7 -1.08 26.62 -18.21
N GLY A 8 -0.28 25.54 -18.17
CA GLY A 8 -0.79 24.21 -17.89
C GLY A 8 -1.55 24.25 -16.57
N ARG A 9 -2.84 23.90 -16.62
CA ARG A 9 -3.66 23.71 -15.42
C ARG A 9 -2.91 22.75 -14.50
N PRO A 10 -2.64 23.12 -13.24
CA PRO A 10 -2.12 22.15 -12.29
C PRO A 10 -3.10 20.98 -12.27
N ALA A 11 -2.58 19.78 -12.51
CA ALA A 11 -3.35 18.56 -12.32
C ALA A 11 -3.95 18.62 -10.93
N ALA A 12 -5.28 18.51 -10.83
CA ALA A 12 -5.98 18.56 -9.55
C ALA A 12 -5.33 17.53 -8.63
N ALA A 13 -4.62 18.00 -7.61
CA ALA A 13 -4.01 17.12 -6.63
C ALA A 13 -5.14 16.34 -5.97
N LEU A 14 -5.10 15.02 -6.07
CA LEU A 14 -6.09 14.14 -5.45
C LEU A 14 -5.92 14.28 -3.94
N VAL A 15 -6.76 15.09 -3.31
CA VAL A 15 -6.74 15.31 -1.87
C VAL A 15 -7.54 14.18 -1.23
N LEU A 16 -6.82 13.24 -0.61
CA LEU A 16 -7.47 12.19 0.16
C LEU A 16 -8.06 12.78 1.45
N PRO A 17 -9.30 12.38 1.83
CA PRO A 17 -9.89 12.78 3.10
C PRO A 17 -9.00 12.35 4.28
N ALA A 18 -8.99 13.12 5.37
CA ALA A 18 -8.17 12.86 6.58
C ALA A 18 -8.36 11.45 7.17
N ARG A 19 -9.54 10.84 6.96
CA ARG A 19 -9.83 9.46 7.38
C ARG A 19 -8.88 8.42 6.76
N PHE A 20 -8.33 8.69 5.57
CA PHE A 20 -7.40 7.78 4.90
C PHE A 20 -5.99 7.82 5.51
N GLU A 21 -5.65 8.83 6.29
CA GLU A 21 -4.33 8.92 6.94
C GLU A 21 -4.09 7.76 7.93
N ARG A 22 -5.15 7.12 8.43
CA ARG A 22 -5.08 5.95 9.33
C ARG A 22 -5.08 4.60 8.62
N VAL A 23 -5.26 4.58 7.31
CA VAL A 23 -5.30 3.33 6.53
C VAL A 23 -4.08 2.46 6.75
N PRO A 24 -2.83 2.98 6.75
CA PRO A 24 -1.65 2.13 6.94
C PRO A 24 -1.65 1.41 8.29
N VAL A 25 -1.96 2.09 9.39
CA VAL A 25 -1.98 1.47 10.71
C VAL A 25 -3.14 0.48 10.85
N VAL A 26 -4.30 0.77 10.30
CA VAL A 26 -5.45 -0.16 10.29
C VAL A 26 -5.12 -1.42 9.49
N ALA A 27 -4.50 -1.27 8.33
CA ALA A 27 -4.05 -2.39 7.51
C ALA A 27 -3.00 -3.24 8.24
N ALA A 28 -2.02 -2.61 8.90
CA ALA A 28 -1.03 -3.31 9.71
C ALA A 28 -1.67 -4.13 10.84
N VAL A 29 -2.61 -3.54 11.56
CA VAL A 29 -3.34 -4.26 12.63
C VAL A 29 -4.16 -5.41 12.07
N ALA A 30 -4.78 -5.24 10.90
CA ALA A 30 -5.56 -6.28 10.24
C ALA A 30 -4.71 -7.48 9.78
N LEU A 31 -3.41 -7.28 9.51
CA LEU A 31 -2.47 -8.38 9.21
C LEU A 31 -2.18 -9.29 10.41
N LEU A 32 -2.30 -8.81 11.64
CA LEU A 32 -1.89 -9.57 12.83
C LEU A 32 -2.61 -10.92 12.99
N PRO A 33 -3.93 -11.04 12.84
CA PRO A 33 -4.62 -12.33 12.90
C PRO A 33 -4.15 -13.29 11.79
N TRP A 34 -3.92 -12.76 10.59
CA TRP A 34 -3.44 -13.55 9.46
C TRP A 34 -2.02 -14.06 9.69
N LEU A 35 -1.11 -13.21 10.17
CA LEU A 35 0.23 -13.59 10.59
C LEU A 35 0.21 -14.72 11.63
N ALA A 36 -0.70 -14.66 12.59
CA ALA A 36 -0.85 -15.71 13.58
C ALA A 36 -1.26 -17.06 12.94
N VAL A 37 -2.15 -17.03 11.95
CA VAL A 37 -2.56 -18.22 11.18
C VAL A 37 -1.37 -18.79 10.40
N LEU A 38 -0.66 -17.97 9.65
CA LEU A 38 0.50 -18.40 8.86
C LEU A 38 1.60 -18.98 9.74
N ALA A 39 1.88 -18.36 10.88
CA ALA A 39 2.85 -18.87 11.85
C ALA A 39 2.43 -20.23 12.42
N ALA A 40 1.15 -20.40 12.75
CA ALA A 40 0.61 -21.67 13.24
C ALA A 40 0.66 -22.77 12.18
N CYS A 41 0.53 -22.42 10.90
CA CYS A 41 0.64 -23.35 9.76
C CYS A 41 2.09 -23.58 9.31
N HIS A 42 3.06 -22.97 9.96
CA HIS A 42 4.51 -23.05 9.60
C HIS A 42 4.84 -22.54 8.19
N GLU A 43 4.05 -21.60 7.68
CA GLU A 43 4.23 -20.97 6.36
C GLU A 43 5.29 -19.85 6.42
N THR A 44 6.53 -20.21 6.76
CA THR A 44 7.61 -19.27 7.05
C THR A 44 7.87 -18.22 5.95
N PRO A 45 7.91 -18.54 4.65
CA PRO A 45 8.13 -17.53 3.61
C PRO A 45 7.06 -16.45 3.61
N TRP A 46 5.79 -16.82 3.80
CA TRP A 46 4.65 -15.91 3.86
C TRP A 46 4.68 -15.07 5.15
N VAL A 47 5.04 -15.67 6.27
CA VAL A 47 5.25 -14.92 7.53
C VAL A 47 6.31 -13.83 7.37
N VAL A 48 7.43 -14.13 6.69
CA VAL A 48 8.48 -13.13 6.45
C VAL A 48 7.97 -12.00 5.57
N LEU A 49 7.25 -12.29 4.49
CA LEU A 49 6.70 -11.29 3.58
C LEU A 49 5.72 -10.38 4.31
N ASP A 50 4.76 -10.95 5.04
CA ASP A 50 3.76 -10.19 5.80
C ASP A 50 4.37 -9.37 6.93
N LEU A 51 5.46 -9.84 7.57
CA LEU A 51 6.21 -9.05 8.54
C LEU A 51 6.90 -7.85 7.90
N LEU A 52 7.42 -7.99 6.69
CA LEU A 52 7.96 -6.86 5.93
C LEU A 52 6.87 -5.85 5.60
N GLU A 53 5.70 -6.31 5.15
CA GLU A 53 4.55 -5.44 4.89
C GLU A 53 4.06 -4.73 6.14
N PHE A 54 3.90 -5.45 7.23
CA PHE A 54 3.54 -4.91 8.53
C PHE A 54 4.50 -3.81 8.96
N SER A 55 5.80 -4.06 8.89
CA SER A 55 6.85 -3.11 9.25
C SER A 55 6.84 -1.88 8.34
N ALA A 56 6.64 -2.07 7.04
CA ALA A 56 6.57 -1.00 6.06
C ALA A 56 5.32 -0.12 6.25
N LEU A 57 4.18 -0.73 6.55
CA LEU A 57 2.92 -0.02 6.84
C LEU A 57 3.04 0.83 8.12
N LEU A 58 3.63 0.28 9.19
CA LEU A 58 3.87 1.04 10.42
C LEU A 58 4.87 2.18 10.20
N SER A 59 5.91 1.94 9.39
CA SER A 59 6.89 2.97 9.03
C SER A 59 6.24 4.10 8.25
N LEU A 60 5.38 3.77 7.28
CA LEU A 60 4.62 4.76 6.53
C LEU A 60 3.72 5.59 7.47
N ASP A 61 2.96 4.94 8.36
CA ASP A 61 2.11 5.64 9.34
C ASP A 61 2.92 6.63 10.20
N ALA A 62 4.07 6.18 10.71
CA ALA A 62 4.94 7.04 11.52
C ALA A 62 5.49 8.24 10.74
N LEU A 63 5.88 8.04 9.48
CA LEU A 63 6.40 9.09 8.60
C LEU A 63 5.31 10.08 8.19
N LEU A 64 4.08 9.60 7.95
CA LEU A 64 2.92 10.45 7.68
C LEU A 64 2.61 11.36 8.88
N ARG A 65 2.61 10.82 10.10
CA ARG A 65 2.39 11.61 11.33
C ARG A 65 3.46 12.69 11.51
N ARG A 66 4.71 12.39 11.16
CA ARG A 66 5.83 13.32 11.23
C ARG A 66 5.91 14.28 10.06
N ARG A 67 5.03 14.13 9.07
CA ARG A 67 5.06 14.86 7.80
C ARG A 67 6.43 14.83 7.12
N SER A 68 7.10 13.70 7.21
CA SER A 68 8.42 13.50 6.63
C SER A 68 8.36 13.27 5.12
N ALA A 69 9.26 13.89 4.37
CA ALA A 69 9.41 13.66 2.93
C ALA A 69 9.70 12.17 2.61
N ALA A 70 10.30 11.43 3.54
CA ALA A 70 10.52 9.99 3.41
C ALA A 70 9.22 9.17 3.30
N ALA A 71 8.05 9.73 3.65
CA ALA A 71 6.77 9.08 3.46
C ALA A 71 6.49 8.69 1.99
N GLY A 72 6.99 9.48 1.03
CA GLY A 72 6.90 9.15 -0.39
C GLY A 72 7.61 7.84 -0.75
N TRP A 73 8.81 7.65 -0.23
CA TRP A 73 9.58 6.41 -0.40
C TRP A 73 8.94 5.23 0.33
N ALA A 74 8.47 5.45 1.57
CA ALA A 74 7.78 4.42 2.34
C ALA A 74 6.48 3.97 1.66
N GLY A 75 5.68 4.89 1.12
CA GLY A 75 4.47 4.57 0.36
C GLY A 75 4.76 3.73 -0.89
N GLY A 76 5.85 4.07 -1.60
CA GLY A 76 6.33 3.28 -2.74
C GLY A 76 6.79 1.87 -2.33
N ALA A 77 7.52 1.75 -1.22
CA ALA A 77 7.97 0.46 -0.70
C ALA A 77 6.79 -0.43 -0.30
N VAL A 78 5.79 0.11 0.41
CA VAL A 78 4.55 -0.62 0.75
C VAL A 78 3.85 -1.10 -0.52
N ALA A 79 3.72 -0.23 -1.53
CA ALA A 79 3.06 -0.58 -2.78
C ALA A 79 3.79 -1.71 -3.52
N LEU A 80 5.12 -1.72 -3.53
CA LEU A 80 5.91 -2.79 -4.12
C LEU A 80 5.75 -4.12 -3.38
N LEU A 81 5.72 -4.08 -2.04
CA LEU A 81 5.50 -5.29 -1.24
C LEU A 81 4.11 -5.87 -1.50
N LEU A 82 3.05 -5.05 -1.43
CA LEU A 82 1.68 -5.49 -1.71
C LEU A 82 1.49 -6.01 -3.14
N ALA A 83 2.09 -5.35 -4.14
CA ALA A 83 2.04 -5.84 -5.52
C ALA A 83 2.82 -7.15 -5.68
N GLY A 84 3.96 -7.30 -4.99
CA GLY A 84 4.75 -8.52 -4.97
C GLY A 84 4.00 -9.67 -4.31
N ASP A 85 3.31 -9.40 -3.19
CA ASP A 85 2.46 -10.37 -2.49
C ASP A 85 1.31 -10.84 -3.37
N ALA A 86 0.56 -9.91 -3.97
CA ALA A 86 -0.51 -10.21 -4.92
C ALA A 86 -0.04 -11.11 -6.08
N LEU A 87 1.14 -10.83 -6.64
CA LEU A 87 1.71 -11.64 -7.70
C LEU A 87 2.14 -13.03 -7.22
N ALA A 88 2.73 -13.10 -6.03
CA ALA A 88 3.16 -14.37 -5.43
C ALA A 88 1.95 -15.26 -5.10
N ASP A 89 0.90 -14.68 -4.53
CA ASP A 89 -0.34 -15.38 -4.22
C ASP A 89 -0.99 -15.97 -5.49
N ILE A 90 -1.10 -15.17 -6.54
CA ILE A 90 -1.67 -15.62 -7.81
C ILE A 90 -0.79 -16.71 -8.44
N ALA A 91 0.54 -16.52 -8.42
CA ALA A 91 1.48 -17.47 -9.04
C ALA A 91 1.56 -18.80 -8.28
N CYS A 92 1.41 -18.77 -6.96
CA CYS A 92 1.48 -19.95 -6.10
C CYS A 92 0.11 -20.61 -5.85
N ALA A 93 -0.99 -19.94 -6.23
CA ALA A 93 -2.33 -20.48 -6.06
C ALA A 93 -2.53 -21.74 -6.91
N GLY A 94 -3.07 -22.77 -6.29
CA GLY A 94 -3.52 -23.97 -7.01
C GLY A 94 -4.73 -23.67 -7.90
N PRO A 95 -5.06 -24.57 -8.85
CA PRO A 95 -6.19 -24.37 -9.75
C PRO A 95 -7.53 -24.27 -9.02
N GLY A 96 -8.51 -23.58 -9.63
CA GLY A 96 -9.88 -23.49 -9.13
C GLY A 96 -10.09 -22.34 -8.14
N HIS A 97 -10.71 -22.63 -7.00
CA HIS A 97 -11.10 -21.61 -6.01
C HIS A 97 -9.91 -20.83 -5.41
N ALA A 98 -8.73 -21.43 -5.33
CA ALA A 98 -7.55 -20.77 -4.79
C ALA A 98 -7.11 -19.59 -5.66
N VAL A 99 -7.07 -19.75 -6.99
CA VAL A 99 -6.77 -18.65 -7.92
C VAL A 99 -7.82 -17.55 -7.83
N LEU A 100 -9.10 -17.92 -7.74
CA LEU A 100 -10.17 -16.93 -7.59
C LEU A 100 -10.03 -16.13 -6.30
N ALA A 101 -9.73 -16.79 -5.18
CA ALA A 101 -9.50 -16.13 -3.91
C ALA A 101 -8.30 -15.17 -3.98
N ALA A 102 -7.18 -15.60 -4.57
CA ALA A 102 -6.01 -14.76 -4.77
C ALA A 102 -6.32 -13.52 -5.62
N LEU A 103 -7.07 -13.68 -6.71
CA LEU A 103 -7.50 -12.56 -7.56
C LEU A 103 -8.41 -11.59 -6.82
N VAL A 104 -9.36 -12.09 -6.02
CA VAL A 104 -10.26 -11.24 -5.22
C VAL A 104 -9.47 -10.45 -4.19
N MET A 105 -8.49 -11.06 -3.51
CA MET A 105 -7.63 -10.37 -2.56
C MET A 105 -6.75 -9.33 -3.25
N ALA A 106 -6.09 -9.69 -4.36
CA ALA A 106 -5.25 -8.78 -5.11
C ALA A 106 -6.01 -7.54 -5.59
N LEU A 107 -7.16 -7.72 -6.23
CA LEU A 107 -7.93 -6.62 -6.82
C LEU A 107 -8.79 -5.88 -5.79
N GLY A 108 -9.25 -6.54 -4.75
CA GLY A 108 -10.16 -5.97 -3.74
C GLY A 108 -9.46 -5.33 -2.55
N VAL A 109 -8.25 -5.77 -2.22
CA VAL A 109 -7.53 -5.32 -1.02
C VAL A 109 -6.13 -4.81 -1.34
N GLU A 110 -5.26 -5.65 -1.88
CA GLU A 110 -3.81 -5.36 -1.98
C GLU A 110 -3.52 -4.21 -2.93
N LEU A 111 -4.02 -4.26 -4.16
CA LEU A 111 -3.80 -3.20 -5.14
C LEU A 111 -4.47 -1.86 -4.76
N PRO A 112 -5.73 -1.82 -4.29
CA PRO A 112 -6.32 -0.60 -3.78
C PRO A 112 -5.54 -0.02 -2.60
N LEU A 113 -5.08 -0.85 -1.66
CA LEU A 113 -4.26 -0.44 -0.53
C LEU A 113 -2.91 0.12 -1.01
N ALA A 114 -2.27 -0.51 -1.97
CA ALA A 114 -1.02 -0.04 -2.59
C ALA A 114 -1.19 1.36 -3.18
N VAL A 115 -2.27 1.60 -3.92
CA VAL A 115 -2.59 2.92 -4.49
C VAL A 115 -2.78 3.97 -3.39
N VAL A 116 -3.56 3.66 -2.37
CA VAL A 116 -3.79 4.57 -1.22
C VAL A 116 -2.47 4.92 -0.54
N CYS A 117 -1.60 3.95 -0.28
CA CYS A 117 -0.30 4.18 0.36
C CYS A 117 0.62 5.08 -0.47
N VAL A 118 0.65 4.93 -1.79
CA VAL A 118 1.40 5.82 -2.69
C VAL A 118 0.84 7.24 -2.65
N LEU A 119 -0.49 7.38 -2.73
CA LEU A 119 -1.13 8.70 -2.71
C LEU A 119 -0.90 9.42 -1.38
N LEU A 120 -1.00 8.71 -0.25
CA LEU A 120 -0.71 9.27 1.07
C LEU A 120 0.74 9.73 1.19
N GLY A 121 1.69 8.90 0.74
CA GLY A 121 3.11 9.26 0.75
C GLY A 121 3.41 10.49 -0.10
N ARG A 122 2.78 10.61 -1.26
CA ARG A 122 2.93 11.77 -2.15
C ARG A 122 2.28 13.03 -1.60
N ALA A 123 1.16 12.91 -0.90
CA ALA A 123 0.43 14.06 -0.34
C ALA A 123 1.27 14.88 0.65
N VAL A 124 2.27 14.27 1.30
CA VAL A 124 3.21 14.97 2.19
C VAL A 124 4.19 15.84 1.42
N LEU A 125 4.47 15.50 0.15
CA LEU A 125 5.43 16.23 -0.69
C LEU A 125 4.84 17.47 -1.35
N THR A 126 3.51 17.60 -1.38
CA THR A 126 2.82 18.75 -1.95
C THR A 126 2.65 19.83 -0.88
N PRO A 127 3.19 21.05 -1.10
CA PRO A 127 2.95 22.17 -0.19
C PRO A 127 1.46 22.50 -0.16
N ARG A 128 0.94 22.72 1.04
CA ARG A 128 -0.42 23.25 1.26
C ARG A 128 -0.43 24.76 1.07
#